data_c63ac757ee658d47e1af547ff5d5f893
#
_entry.id   c63ac757ee658d47e1af547ff5d5f893
#
_cell.length_a   1.000
_cell.length_b   1.000
_cell.length_c   1.000
_cell.angle_alpha   90.00
_cell.angle_beta   90.00
_cell.angle_gamma   90.00
#
_symmetry.space_group_name_H-M   'P 1'
#
loop_
_entity.id
_entity.type
_entity.pdbx_description
1 polymer ?
#
loop_
_entity_poly.entity_id
_entity_poly.type
_entity_poly.pdbx_seq_one_letter_code
_entity_poly.pdbx_strand_id
1 'polypeptide(L)'
;MAVDYATLKKGGFMRQKQKNNFSLRLRVVGGNLTAKQLAKIAEVSENYGDGFVHLTSRQSVEIPFVKLDDVEAVKDALAEGDVEPGVCGPRVRTITACQGEAICPSGCIDTYALAKELDDRYFAKELPHKFKFGITGCQNNCLKAEENDVGIKGGIKVSWKEDACIGCGVCVKACRKGAITLEDGKISVDNSKCNYCGRCFKACPTDAWDTIHGYIVSFGGLFGNSINKGETIIPFIENKEKLMEICDAALNFFAENAKPSERFKFTIDRVGREKFEQRILEVYNG
;
A
#
# COMPACT_ATOMS: atom_id res chain seq x y z
N MET A 1 40.05 -3.88 -1.91
CA MET A 1 39.17 -2.73 -2.18
C MET A 1 38.29 -2.47 -0.95
N ALA A 2 37.96 -1.21 -0.65
CA ALA A 2 37.04 -0.91 0.44
C ALA A 2 35.62 -1.38 0.07
N VAL A 3 34.90 -1.98 1.05
CA VAL A 3 33.53 -2.48 0.85
C VAL A 3 32.57 -1.29 0.70
N ASP A 4 31.83 -1.23 -0.41
CA ASP A 4 30.78 -0.22 -0.62
C ASP A 4 29.47 -0.63 0.04
N TYR A 5 29.37 -0.36 1.33
CA TYR A 5 28.16 -0.61 2.11
C TYR A 5 26.93 0.18 1.65
N ALA A 6 27.11 1.30 0.96
CA ALA A 6 26.01 2.11 0.46
C ALA A 6 25.31 1.41 -0.71
N THR A 7 26.08 0.90 -1.65
CA THR A 7 25.58 0.12 -2.79
C THR A 7 24.94 -1.20 -2.33
N LEU A 8 25.57 -1.93 -1.42
CA LEU A 8 25.00 -3.16 -0.84
C LEU A 8 23.64 -2.87 -0.18
N LYS A 9 23.55 -1.81 0.61
CA LYS A 9 22.27 -1.38 1.23
C LYS A 9 21.21 -1.01 0.20
N LYS A 10 21.57 -0.34 -0.89
CA LYS A 10 20.65 -0.03 -1.99
C LYS A 10 20.10 -1.31 -2.63
N GLY A 11 20.88 -2.36 -2.73
CA GLY A 11 20.52 -3.68 -3.23
C GLY A 11 19.89 -4.63 -2.20
N GLY A 12 19.39 -4.14 -1.07
CA GLY A 12 18.68 -4.94 -0.07
C GLY A 12 19.55 -5.58 1.00
N PHE A 13 20.89 -5.52 0.89
CA PHE A 13 21.82 -6.12 1.87
C PHE A 13 22.04 -5.15 3.05
N MET A 14 21.37 -5.42 4.14
CA MET A 14 21.46 -4.63 5.37
C MET A 14 22.59 -5.15 6.24
N ARG A 15 23.57 -4.28 6.55
CA ARG A 15 24.68 -4.62 7.44
C ARG A 15 24.17 -5.07 8.80
N GLN A 16 24.67 -6.21 9.27
CA GLN A 16 24.42 -6.75 10.59
C GLN A 16 25.44 -6.28 11.65
N LYS A 17 25.22 -6.68 12.89
CA LYS A 17 26.16 -6.50 13.98
C LYS A 17 27.48 -7.25 13.73
N GLN A 18 27.39 -8.45 13.18
CA GLN A 18 28.54 -9.28 12.82
C GLN A 18 29.26 -8.68 11.61
N LYS A 19 30.58 -8.60 11.69
CA LYS A 19 31.42 -8.04 10.63
C LYS A 19 31.26 -8.88 9.35
N ASN A 20 31.11 -8.20 8.20
CA ASN A 20 30.96 -8.80 6.87
C ASN A 20 29.74 -9.75 6.72
N ASN A 21 28.75 -9.61 7.59
CA ASN A 21 27.47 -10.30 7.45
C ASN A 21 26.34 -9.31 7.15
N PHE A 22 25.37 -9.76 6.37
CA PHE A 22 24.24 -8.96 5.92
C PHE A 22 22.94 -9.72 6.11
N SER A 23 21.86 -8.97 6.37
CA SER A 23 20.49 -9.44 6.23
C SER A 23 19.99 -9.01 4.88
N LEU A 24 19.75 -9.94 3.96
CA LEU A 24 19.21 -9.67 2.65
C LEU A 24 17.69 -9.56 2.73
N ARG A 25 17.16 -8.40 2.41
CA ARG A 25 15.72 -8.17 2.28
C ARG A 25 15.26 -8.46 0.87
N LEU A 26 14.20 -9.26 0.72
CA LEU A 26 13.64 -9.67 -0.57
C LEU A 26 12.52 -8.74 -1.04
N ARG A 27 12.30 -8.69 -2.37
CA ARG A 27 11.16 -8.03 -3.02
C ARG A 27 9.96 -8.97 -2.98
N VAL A 28 9.03 -8.72 -2.05
CA VAL A 28 7.81 -9.52 -1.88
C VAL A 28 6.61 -8.58 -2.04
N VAL A 29 6.09 -8.48 -3.26
CA VAL A 29 5.01 -7.56 -3.60
C VAL A 29 3.70 -8.01 -2.95
N GLY A 30 3.07 -7.13 -2.20
CA GLY A 30 1.80 -7.39 -1.52
C GLY A 30 1.85 -8.57 -0.52
N GLY A 31 3.05 -8.98 -0.09
CA GLY A 31 3.20 -10.11 0.83
C GLY A 31 2.95 -11.49 0.19
N ASN A 32 2.92 -11.57 -1.15
CA ASN A 32 2.62 -12.81 -1.87
C ASN A 32 3.90 -13.47 -2.40
N LEU A 33 4.04 -14.75 -2.11
CA LEU A 33 5.08 -15.64 -2.63
C LEU A 33 4.43 -16.93 -3.13
N THR A 34 4.90 -17.43 -4.26
CA THR A 34 4.55 -18.78 -4.70
C THR A 34 5.26 -19.82 -3.85
N ALA A 35 4.72 -21.05 -3.82
CA ALA A 35 5.38 -22.17 -3.14
C ALA A 35 6.80 -22.43 -3.68
N LYS A 36 7.02 -22.26 -5.01
CA LYS A 36 8.34 -22.37 -5.66
C LYS A 36 9.33 -21.32 -5.12
N GLN A 37 8.90 -20.05 -5.05
CA GLN A 37 9.71 -18.96 -4.50
C GLN A 37 10.06 -19.21 -3.03
N LEU A 38 9.08 -19.64 -2.24
CA LEU A 38 9.31 -19.96 -0.82
C LEU A 38 10.31 -21.08 -0.63
N ALA A 39 10.23 -22.14 -1.45
CA ALA A 39 11.20 -23.24 -1.44
C ALA A 39 12.61 -22.77 -1.81
N LYS A 40 12.75 -21.91 -2.84
CA LYS A 40 14.05 -21.34 -3.22
C LYS A 40 14.62 -20.43 -2.13
N ILE A 41 13.81 -19.64 -1.46
CA ILE A 41 14.24 -18.80 -0.32
C ILE A 41 14.76 -19.68 0.82
N ALA A 42 14.09 -20.80 1.12
CA ALA A 42 14.53 -21.76 2.13
C ALA A 42 15.89 -22.36 1.74
N GLU A 43 16.03 -22.87 0.51
CA GLU A 43 17.30 -23.41 -0.03
C GLU A 43 18.46 -22.41 0.08
N VAL A 44 18.24 -21.17 -0.33
CA VAL A 44 19.27 -20.10 -0.24
C VAL A 44 19.61 -19.78 1.20
N SER A 45 18.63 -19.80 2.11
CA SER A 45 18.86 -19.59 3.54
C SER A 45 19.70 -20.70 4.17
N GLU A 46 19.49 -21.95 3.75
CA GLU A 46 20.29 -23.11 4.20
C GLU A 46 21.74 -23.05 3.69
N ASN A 47 21.91 -22.67 2.41
CA ASN A 47 23.23 -22.71 1.77
C ASN A 47 24.12 -21.50 2.07
N TYR A 48 23.54 -20.31 2.25
CA TYR A 48 24.25 -19.04 2.34
C TYR A 48 23.93 -18.19 3.58
N GLY A 49 22.90 -18.57 4.33
CA GLY A 49 22.49 -17.93 5.59
C GLY A 49 22.83 -18.81 6.80
N ASP A 50 21.92 -18.83 7.78
CA ASP A 50 22.01 -19.60 9.00
C ASP A 50 20.81 -20.55 9.18
N GLY A 51 20.21 -20.99 8.04
CA GLY A 51 19.11 -21.94 7.97
C GLY A 51 17.75 -21.41 8.44
N PHE A 52 17.59 -20.10 8.60
CA PHE A 52 16.30 -19.50 8.93
C PHE A 52 16.07 -18.18 8.20
N VAL A 53 14.80 -17.78 8.09
CA VAL A 53 14.37 -16.51 7.52
C VAL A 53 13.63 -15.68 8.55
N HIS A 54 13.65 -14.36 8.40
CA HIS A 54 12.88 -13.42 9.22
C HIS A 54 11.75 -12.79 8.42
N LEU A 55 10.51 -12.89 8.93
CA LEU A 55 9.35 -12.21 8.35
C LEU A 55 9.29 -10.79 8.88
N THR A 56 9.33 -9.80 7.96
CA THR A 56 9.33 -8.40 8.35
C THR A 56 7.91 -7.84 8.54
N SER A 57 7.79 -6.77 9.30
CA SER A 57 6.52 -6.03 9.47
C SER A 57 5.96 -5.44 8.16
N ARG A 58 6.76 -5.40 7.10
CA ARG A 58 6.35 -4.94 5.76
C ARG A 58 6.14 -6.10 4.79
N GLN A 59 5.69 -7.24 5.29
CA GLN A 59 5.32 -8.39 4.47
C GLN A 59 6.46 -8.90 3.56
N SER A 60 7.70 -8.66 3.94
CA SER A 60 8.87 -9.14 3.21
C SER A 60 9.57 -10.24 4.01
N VAL A 61 10.46 -10.95 3.33
CA VAL A 61 11.36 -11.95 3.93
C VAL A 61 12.76 -11.36 3.99
N GLU A 62 13.48 -11.59 5.06
CA GLU A 62 14.91 -11.35 5.17
C GLU A 62 15.65 -12.66 5.38
N ILE A 63 16.75 -12.84 4.65
CA ILE A 63 17.72 -13.93 4.87
C ILE A 63 18.89 -13.33 5.64
N PRO A 64 19.04 -13.61 6.93
CA PRO A 64 20.17 -13.12 7.73
C PRO A 64 21.42 -13.96 7.50
N PHE A 65 22.57 -13.45 7.97
CA PHE A 65 23.89 -14.05 7.96
C PHE A 65 24.51 -14.32 6.59
N VAL A 66 24.01 -13.70 5.52
CA VAL A 66 24.67 -13.73 4.21
C VAL A 66 26.05 -13.09 4.32
N LYS A 67 27.11 -13.80 3.95
CA LYS A 67 28.48 -13.29 3.97
C LYS A 67 28.75 -12.35 2.81
N LEU A 68 29.68 -11.42 3.01
CA LEU A 68 30.08 -10.48 1.97
C LEU A 68 30.53 -11.17 0.68
N ASP A 69 31.28 -12.25 0.80
CA ASP A 69 31.87 -12.98 -0.32
C ASP A 69 30.80 -13.77 -1.12
N ASP A 70 29.64 -14.05 -0.50
CA ASP A 70 28.55 -14.84 -1.12
C ASP A 70 27.47 -13.95 -1.78
N VAL A 71 27.61 -12.62 -1.74
CA VAL A 71 26.56 -11.67 -2.21
C VAL A 71 26.11 -11.95 -3.64
N GLU A 72 27.03 -12.14 -4.57
CA GLU A 72 26.67 -12.40 -5.98
C GLU A 72 26.09 -13.81 -6.16
N ALA A 73 26.67 -14.84 -5.51
CA ALA A 73 26.15 -16.20 -5.56
C ALA A 73 24.71 -16.29 -5.02
N VAL A 74 24.40 -15.53 -3.96
CA VAL A 74 23.03 -15.44 -3.40
C VAL A 74 22.06 -14.80 -4.37
N LYS A 75 22.45 -13.74 -5.09
CA LYS A 75 21.62 -13.11 -6.12
C LYS A 75 21.31 -14.07 -7.25
N ASP A 76 22.35 -14.78 -7.74
CA ASP A 76 22.21 -15.73 -8.84
C ASP A 76 21.30 -16.90 -8.44
N ALA A 77 21.51 -17.47 -7.25
CA ALA A 77 20.69 -18.55 -6.73
C ALA A 77 19.20 -18.13 -6.54
N LEU A 78 18.95 -16.92 -6.07
CA LEU A 78 17.57 -16.40 -5.93
C LEU A 78 16.91 -16.20 -7.30
N ALA A 79 17.66 -15.69 -8.28
CA ALA A 79 17.15 -15.45 -9.63
C ALA A 79 16.65 -16.74 -10.32
N GLU A 80 17.28 -17.90 -10.07
CA GLU A 80 16.80 -19.21 -10.55
C GLU A 80 15.38 -19.55 -10.07
N GLY A 81 14.95 -18.99 -8.96
CA GLY A 81 13.62 -19.17 -8.38
C GLY A 81 12.66 -18.01 -8.62
N ASP A 82 12.99 -17.06 -9.51
CA ASP A 82 12.23 -15.84 -9.73
C ASP A 82 12.06 -15.01 -8.44
N VAL A 83 13.09 -14.95 -7.61
CA VAL A 83 13.15 -14.16 -6.39
C VAL A 83 14.17 -13.06 -6.55
N GLU A 84 13.77 -11.83 -6.23
CA GLU A 84 14.63 -10.65 -6.37
C GLU A 84 14.98 -10.03 -5.00
N PRO A 85 16.18 -9.47 -4.87
CA PRO A 85 16.51 -8.60 -3.75
C PRO A 85 15.56 -7.37 -3.72
N GLY A 86 15.15 -7.00 -2.54
CA GLY A 86 14.44 -5.75 -2.30
C GLY A 86 15.39 -4.55 -2.30
N VAL A 87 14.85 -3.38 -2.01
CA VAL A 87 15.65 -2.16 -1.94
C VAL A 87 15.57 -1.48 -0.58
N CYS A 88 16.65 -0.82 -0.21
CA CYS A 88 16.74 0.04 0.97
C CYS A 88 17.33 1.41 0.61
N GLY A 89 17.39 2.33 1.58
CA GLY A 89 17.90 3.68 1.33
C GLY A 89 16.84 4.65 0.79
N PRO A 90 17.24 5.71 0.06
CA PRO A 90 16.38 6.78 -0.42
C PRO A 90 15.68 6.39 -1.72
N ARG A 91 14.74 5.45 -1.62
CA ARG A 91 14.02 4.87 -2.77
C ARG A 91 12.59 4.50 -2.42
N VAL A 92 11.75 4.33 -3.44
CA VAL A 92 10.45 3.70 -3.29
C VAL A 92 10.64 2.25 -2.86
N ARG A 93 9.94 1.87 -1.79
CA ARG A 93 9.99 0.51 -1.22
C ARG A 93 9.02 -0.41 -1.93
N THR A 94 9.27 -1.72 -1.87
CA THR A 94 8.31 -2.74 -2.28
C THR A 94 6.93 -2.44 -1.70
N ILE A 95 5.91 -2.55 -2.52
CA ILE A 95 4.53 -2.22 -2.16
C ILE A 95 3.95 -3.29 -1.23
N THR A 96 3.30 -2.87 -0.16
CA THR A 96 2.58 -3.75 0.76
C THR A 96 1.09 -3.72 0.50
N ALA A 97 0.42 -4.88 0.58
CA ALA A 97 -1.02 -4.98 0.35
C ALA A 97 -1.65 -6.06 1.24
N CYS A 98 -2.92 -5.90 1.60
CA CYS A 98 -3.69 -7.01 2.16
C CYS A 98 -4.20 -7.91 1.02
N GLN A 99 -4.84 -9.03 1.35
CA GLN A 99 -5.31 -10.01 0.34
C GLN A 99 -6.42 -9.52 -0.59
N GLY A 100 -7.12 -8.41 -0.27
CA GLY A 100 -8.11 -7.80 -1.15
C GLY A 100 -9.32 -8.67 -1.48
N GLU A 101 -10.04 -8.27 -2.52
CA GLU A 101 -11.31 -8.91 -2.90
C GLU A 101 -11.14 -10.33 -3.47
N ALA A 102 -9.98 -10.67 -4.01
CA ALA A 102 -9.74 -12.02 -4.54
C ALA A 102 -9.86 -13.12 -3.46
N ILE A 103 -9.67 -12.77 -2.18
CA ILE A 103 -9.66 -13.74 -1.07
C ILE A 103 -10.58 -13.30 0.08
N CYS A 104 -10.60 -12.00 0.40
CA CYS A 104 -11.30 -11.48 1.57
C CYS A 104 -12.75 -11.07 1.24
N PRO A 105 -13.78 -11.58 1.95
CA PRO A 105 -15.18 -11.23 1.69
C PRO A 105 -15.50 -9.75 1.95
N SER A 106 -14.66 -9.05 2.71
CA SER A 106 -14.77 -7.60 2.93
C SER A 106 -14.05 -6.78 1.86
N GLY A 107 -13.28 -7.41 0.97
CA GLY A 107 -12.55 -6.71 -0.10
C GLY A 107 -13.48 -5.91 -1.02
N CYS A 108 -13.01 -4.77 -1.47
CA CYS A 108 -13.69 -3.89 -2.42
C CYS A 108 -12.86 -3.65 -3.67
N ILE A 109 -11.58 -4.03 -3.66
CA ILE A 109 -10.64 -3.91 -4.79
C ILE A 109 -9.67 -5.09 -4.79
N ASP A 110 -9.13 -5.42 -5.96
CA ASP A 110 -7.99 -6.32 -6.09
C ASP A 110 -6.70 -5.59 -5.67
N THR A 111 -6.30 -5.84 -4.44
CA THR A 111 -5.13 -5.19 -3.84
C THR A 111 -3.82 -5.74 -4.37
N TYR A 112 -3.79 -7.01 -4.79
CA TYR A 112 -2.55 -7.61 -5.30
C TYR A 112 -2.24 -7.13 -6.71
N ALA A 113 -3.24 -7.11 -7.61
CA ALA A 113 -3.07 -6.54 -8.94
C ALA A 113 -2.63 -5.07 -8.87
N LEU A 114 -3.27 -4.27 -8.01
CA LEU A 114 -2.89 -2.87 -7.80
C LEU A 114 -1.48 -2.74 -7.21
N ALA A 115 -1.11 -3.60 -6.24
CA ALA A 115 0.23 -3.57 -5.65
C ALA A 115 1.30 -3.90 -6.70
N LYS A 116 1.04 -4.86 -7.56
CA LYS A 116 1.95 -5.23 -8.65
C LYS A 116 2.11 -4.08 -9.65
N GLU A 117 1.04 -3.46 -10.07
CA GLU A 117 1.07 -2.32 -11.01
C GLU A 117 1.85 -1.11 -10.44
N LEU A 118 1.63 -0.78 -9.16
CA LEU A 118 2.38 0.28 -8.48
C LEU A 118 3.85 -0.10 -8.27
N ASP A 119 4.13 -1.36 -7.97
CA ASP A 119 5.50 -1.84 -7.76
C ASP A 119 6.28 -1.83 -9.10
N ASP A 120 5.67 -2.30 -10.18
CA ASP A 120 6.26 -2.27 -11.54
C ASP A 120 6.53 -0.82 -12.00
N ARG A 121 5.68 0.14 -11.61
CA ARG A 121 5.82 1.55 -11.97
C ARG A 121 6.87 2.30 -11.13
N TYR A 122 6.99 1.99 -9.84
CA TYR A 122 7.74 2.83 -8.91
C TYR A 122 8.86 2.13 -8.15
N PHE A 123 8.94 0.81 -8.15
CA PHE A 123 9.94 0.08 -7.38
C PHE A 123 11.35 0.61 -7.64
N ALA A 124 12.11 0.79 -6.57
CA ALA A 124 13.50 1.25 -6.61
C ALA A 124 13.72 2.68 -7.17
N LYS A 125 12.67 3.42 -7.57
CA LYS A 125 12.82 4.82 -8.02
C LYS A 125 13.55 5.63 -6.96
N GLU A 126 14.64 6.29 -7.36
CA GLU A 126 15.46 7.11 -6.46
C GLU A 126 14.71 8.38 -6.05
N LEU A 127 14.79 8.72 -4.78
CA LEU A 127 14.11 9.84 -4.15
C LEU A 127 15.02 10.45 -3.07
N PRO A 128 14.76 11.67 -2.60
CA PRO A 128 15.54 12.27 -1.50
C PRO A 128 15.54 11.45 -0.21
N HIS A 129 14.50 10.66 0.04
CA HIS A 129 14.42 9.69 1.12
C HIS A 129 13.48 8.53 0.78
N LYS A 130 13.37 7.53 1.68
CA LYS A 130 12.48 6.37 1.49
C LYS A 130 11.03 6.82 1.33
N PHE A 131 10.32 6.18 0.41
CA PHE A 131 8.90 6.38 0.15
C PHE A 131 8.16 5.05 0.18
N LYS A 132 6.97 5.02 0.76
CA LYS A 132 6.21 3.80 0.99
C LYS A 132 4.78 3.96 0.51
N PHE A 133 4.31 2.97 -0.24
CA PHE A 133 2.90 2.74 -0.49
C PHE A 133 2.39 1.59 0.38
N GLY A 134 1.12 1.66 0.78
CA GLY A 134 0.43 0.59 1.46
C GLY A 134 -1.02 0.52 1.01
N ILE A 135 -1.51 -0.69 0.68
CA ILE A 135 -2.82 -0.91 0.07
C ILE A 135 -3.65 -1.82 0.96
N THR A 136 -4.87 -1.40 1.29
CA THR A 136 -5.84 -2.26 1.97
C THR A 136 -7.14 -2.34 1.17
N GLY A 137 -7.75 -3.52 1.09
CA GLY A 137 -8.90 -3.78 0.22
C GLY A 137 -10.23 -3.17 0.70
N CYS A 138 -10.32 -2.66 1.93
CA CYS A 138 -11.57 -2.13 2.49
C CYS A 138 -11.34 -1.26 3.74
N GLN A 139 -12.43 -0.76 4.32
CA GLN A 139 -12.40 0.12 5.50
C GLN A 139 -12.03 -0.56 6.82
N ASN A 140 -11.87 -1.91 6.86
CA ASN A 140 -11.30 -2.59 8.03
C ASN A 140 -9.81 -2.26 8.23
N ASN A 141 -9.14 -1.80 7.16
CA ASN A 141 -7.78 -1.24 7.19
C ASN A 141 -6.73 -2.16 7.85
N CYS A 142 -6.81 -3.46 7.60
CA CYS A 142 -5.97 -4.48 8.25
C CYS A 142 -4.46 -4.25 8.03
N LEU A 143 -4.07 -3.67 6.89
CA LEU A 143 -2.68 -3.31 6.58
C LEU A 143 -2.28 -1.95 7.16
N LYS A 144 -3.22 -1.17 7.71
CA LYS A 144 -2.96 0.19 8.20
C LYS A 144 -2.36 1.10 7.11
N ALA A 145 -3.08 1.21 5.99
CA ALA A 145 -2.63 1.96 4.82
C ALA A 145 -2.18 3.39 5.18
N GLU A 146 -2.89 4.05 6.09
CA GLU A 146 -2.62 5.43 6.54
C GLU A 146 -1.29 5.61 7.31
N GLU A 147 -0.54 4.54 7.60
CA GLU A 147 0.81 4.61 8.16
C GLU A 147 1.91 4.76 7.10
N ASN A 148 1.54 4.72 5.81
CA ASN A 148 2.45 4.85 4.69
C ASN A 148 2.46 6.28 4.13
N ASP A 149 3.51 6.65 3.41
CA ASP A 149 3.63 7.96 2.78
C ASP A 149 2.43 8.22 1.83
N VAL A 150 2.01 7.19 1.08
CA VAL A 150 0.72 7.11 0.39
C VAL A 150 0.01 5.82 0.82
N GLY A 151 -1.18 5.96 1.38
CA GLY A 151 -2.04 4.87 1.80
C GLY A 151 -3.29 4.78 0.93
N ILE A 152 -3.57 3.61 0.35
CA ILE A 152 -4.73 3.39 -0.54
C ILE A 152 -5.68 2.40 0.13
N LYS A 153 -6.95 2.76 0.23
CA LYS A 153 -8.02 1.88 0.71
C LYS A 153 -9.06 1.68 -0.38
N GLY A 154 -9.47 0.43 -0.57
CA GLY A 154 -10.64 0.13 -1.41
C GLY A 154 -11.93 0.60 -0.76
N GLY A 155 -12.86 1.05 -1.59
CA GLY A 155 -14.18 1.46 -1.19
C GLY A 155 -15.23 1.21 -2.26
N ILE A 156 -16.49 1.32 -1.88
CA ILE A 156 -17.66 1.19 -2.77
C ILE A 156 -18.55 2.41 -2.56
N LYS A 157 -18.67 3.24 -3.61
CA LYS A 157 -19.67 4.31 -3.69
C LYS A 157 -20.98 3.68 -4.11
N VAL A 158 -22.07 4.07 -3.48
CA VAL A 158 -23.39 3.50 -3.70
C VAL A 158 -24.38 4.57 -4.12
N SER A 159 -25.31 4.22 -5.01
CA SER A 159 -26.45 5.04 -5.41
C SER A 159 -27.73 4.20 -5.29
N TRP A 160 -28.75 4.74 -4.61
CA TRP A 160 -29.99 4.03 -4.37
C TRP A 160 -30.91 4.03 -5.59
N LYS A 161 -31.54 2.88 -5.87
CA LYS A 161 -32.58 2.66 -6.88
C LYS A 161 -33.94 2.48 -6.21
N GLU A 162 -34.82 3.45 -6.40
CA GLU A 162 -36.14 3.46 -5.77
C GLU A 162 -37.04 2.30 -6.25
N ASP A 163 -37.00 2.06 -7.56
CA ASP A 163 -37.81 1.03 -8.25
C ASP A 163 -37.52 -0.41 -7.81
N ALA A 164 -36.29 -0.70 -7.35
CA ALA A 164 -35.91 -2.01 -6.85
C ALA A 164 -36.01 -2.14 -5.32
N CYS A 165 -36.36 -1.07 -4.62
CA CYS A 165 -36.36 -1.03 -3.16
C CYS A 165 -37.74 -1.47 -2.59
N ILE A 166 -37.72 -2.46 -1.67
CA ILE A 166 -38.91 -2.94 -0.96
C ILE A 166 -39.11 -2.28 0.42
N GLY A 167 -38.34 -1.28 0.79
CA GLY A 167 -38.47 -0.56 2.06
C GLY A 167 -38.13 -1.36 3.33
N CYS A 168 -37.41 -2.46 3.22
CA CYS A 168 -37.16 -3.39 4.35
C CYS A 168 -36.21 -2.85 5.44
N GLY A 169 -35.48 -1.75 5.22
CA GLY A 169 -34.59 -1.12 6.20
C GLY A 169 -33.31 -1.90 6.56
N VAL A 170 -33.01 -3.02 5.89
CA VAL A 170 -31.80 -3.85 6.17
C VAL A 170 -30.52 -3.04 5.97
N CYS A 171 -30.45 -2.19 4.92
CA CYS A 171 -29.32 -1.32 4.64
C CYS A 171 -29.07 -0.29 5.74
N VAL A 172 -30.13 0.23 6.37
CA VAL A 172 -30.04 1.15 7.53
C VAL A 172 -29.37 0.45 8.71
N LYS A 173 -29.83 -0.77 9.04
CA LYS A 173 -29.26 -1.59 10.12
C LYS A 173 -27.81 -2.00 9.83
N ALA A 174 -27.45 -2.25 8.58
CA ALA A 174 -26.11 -2.63 8.16
C ALA A 174 -25.11 -1.45 8.21
N CYS A 175 -25.61 -0.20 8.19
CA CYS A 175 -24.77 0.99 8.17
C CYS A 175 -24.20 1.33 9.56
N ARG A 176 -22.98 0.87 9.86
CA ARG A 176 -22.29 1.16 11.12
C ARG A 176 -21.96 2.65 11.34
N LYS A 177 -22.07 3.47 10.31
CA LYS A 177 -21.81 4.91 10.35
C LYS A 177 -23.07 5.75 10.56
N GLY A 178 -24.26 5.11 10.55
CA GLY A 178 -25.53 5.82 10.60
C GLY A 178 -25.71 6.81 9.43
N ALA A 179 -25.13 6.48 8.28
CA ALA A 179 -25.17 7.34 7.08
C ALA A 179 -26.44 7.10 6.24
N ILE A 180 -27.28 6.13 6.58
CA ILE A 180 -28.47 5.78 5.79
C ILE A 180 -29.70 5.92 6.67
N THR A 181 -30.71 6.61 6.15
CA THR A 181 -32.05 6.73 6.74
C THR A 181 -33.10 6.18 5.78
N LEU A 182 -34.22 5.73 6.32
CA LEU A 182 -35.40 5.32 5.56
C LEU A 182 -36.60 6.06 6.16
N GLU A 183 -37.19 6.95 5.39
CA GLU A 183 -38.34 7.78 5.77
C GLU A 183 -39.37 7.73 4.64
N ASP A 184 -40.63 7.44 4.95
CA ASP A 184 -41.72 7.35 3.97
C ASP A 184 -41.40 6.48 2.74
N GLY A 185 -40.69 5.35 2.97
CA GLY A 185 -40.30 4.43 1.92
C GLY A 185 -39.07 4.87 1.08
N LYS A 186 -38.49 6.04 1.37
CA LYS A 186 -37.35 6.59 0.64
C LYS A 186 -36.06 6.45 1.45
N ILE A 187 -34.99 6.03 0.76
CA ILE A 187 -33.65 5.96 1.32
C ILE A 187 -32.92 7.31 1.08
N SER A 188 -32.30 7.81 2.13
CA SER A 188 -31.33 8.90 2.03
C SER A 188 -29.97 8.47 2.52
N VAL A 189 -28.90 8.95 1.84
CA VAL A 189 -27.50 8.67 2.20
C VAL A 189 -26.81 9.97 2.56
N ASP A 190 -26.38 10.09 3.80
CA ASP A 190 -25.52 11.19 4.25
C ASP A 190 -24.06 10.90 3.85
N ASN A 191 -23.62 11.51 2.75
CA ASN A 191 -22.26 11.32 2.23
C ASN A 191 -21.16 11.85 3.18
N SER A 192 -21.49 12.74 4.11
CA SER A 192 -20.53 13.26 5.08
C SER A 192 -20.17 12.19 6.15
N LYS A 193 -21.10 11.26 6.42
CA LYS A 193 -20.89 10.13 7.34
C LYS A 193 -20.47 8.86 6.63
N CYS A 194 -20.74 8.74 5.33
CA CYS A 194 -20.42 7.54 4.55
C CYS A 194 -18.92 7.35 4.44
N ASN A 195 -18.42 6.14 4.79
CA ASN A 195 -17.02 5.76 4.62
C ASN A 195 -16.78 4.79 3.44
N TYR A 196 -17.73 4.67 2.54
CA TYR A 196 -17.64 3.86 1.33
C TYR A 196 -17.37 2.36 1.58
N CYS A 197 -17.89 1.79 2.68
CA CYS A 197 -17.64 0.38 3.03
C CYS A 197 -18.50 -0.64 2.28
N GLY A 198 -19.53 -0.22 1.53
CA GLY A 198 -20.41 -1.07 0.73
C GLY A 198 -21.32 -2.02 1.51
N ARG A 199 -21.42 -1.92 2.85
CA ARG A 199 -22.25 -2.84 3.67
C ARG A 199 -23.73 -2.78 3.33
N CYS A 200 -24.26 -1.59 2.99
CA CYS A 200 -25.65 -1.38 2.59
C CYS A 200 -26.00 -2.17 1.33
N PHE A 201 -25.16 -2.11 0.33
CA PHE A 201 -25.29 -2.87 -0.92
C PHE A 201 -25.21 -4.38 -0.65
N LYS A 202 -24.16 -4.85 0.07
CA LYS A 202 -23.94 -6.27 0.38
C LYS A 202 -25.06 -6.89 1.20
N ALA A 203 -25.80 -6.10 1.99
CA ALA A 203 -26.90 -6.56 2.80
C ALA A 203 -28.27 -6.45 2.12
N CYS A 204 -28.36 -5.81 0.96
CA CYS A 204 -29.62 -5.59 0.27
C CYS A 204 -30.12 -6.90 -0.39
N PRO A 205 -31.37 -7.32 -0.13
CA PRO A 205 -31.90 -8.57 -0.73
C PRO A 205 -32.46 -8.39 -2.14
N THR A 206 -32.55 -7.14 -2.65
CA THR A 206 -33.25 -6.84 -3.93
C THR A 206 -32.40 -6.05 -4.93
N ASP A 207 -31.09 -5.99 -4.74
CA ASP A 207 -30.16 -5.21 -5.59
C ASP A 207 -30.55 -3.74 -5.79
N ALA A 208 -31.19 -3.12 -4.79
CA ALA A 208 -31.63 -1.73 -4.83
C ALA A 208 -30.47 -0.71 -4.73
N TRP A 209 -29.25 -1.09 -5.13
CA TRP A 209 -28.07 -0.23 -5.09
C TRP A 209 -27.20 -0.40 -6.33
N ASP A 210 -26.94 0.69 -7.03
CA ASP A 210 -25.82 0.73 -7.98
C ASP A 210 -24.53 0.98 -7.21
N THR A 211 -23.43 0.45 -7.73
CA THR A 211 -22.12 0.51 -7.06
C THR A 211 -21.00 0.90 -8.00
N ILE A 212 -20.09 1.73 -7.49
CA ILE A 212 -18.81 2.04 -8.14
C ILE A 212 -17.71 1.62 -7.17
N HIS A 213 -16.87 0.67 -7.57
CA HIS A 213 -15.66 0.30 -6.85
C HIS A 213 -14.58 1.33 -7.10
N GLY A 214 -13.86 1.73 -6.07
CA GLY A 214 -12.86 2.79 -6.19
C GLY A 214 -11.97 2.90 -4.97
N TYR A 215 -11.35 4.07 -4.79
CA TYR A 215 -10.21 4.24 -3.91
C TYR A 215 -10.38 5.45 -2.99
N ILE A 216 -9.84 5.31 -1.79
CA ILE A 216 -9.70 6.40 -0.82
C ILE A 216 -8.20 6.50 -0.52
N VAL A 217 -7.60 7.65 -0.84
CA VAL A 217 -6.16 7.86 -0.72
C VAL A 217 -5.84 8.79 0.44
N SER A 218 -4.88 8.40 1.25
CA SER A 218 -4.32 9.20 2.33
C SER A 218 -2.84 9.50 2.08
N PHE A 219 -2.39 10.67 2.51
CA PHE A 219 -1.04 11.19 2.28
C PHE A 219 -0.34 11.58 3.58
N GLY A 220 0.98 11.44 3.61
CA GLY A 220 1.80 11.89 4.71
C GLY A 220 1.78 10.99 5.94
N GLY A 221 1.38 9.71 5.78
CA GLY A 221 1.47 8.74 6.86
C GLY A 221 2.93 8.47 7.26
N LEU A 222 3.15 8.31 8.55
CA LEU A 222 4.45 8.08 9.14
C LEU A 222 4.31 7.21 10.38
N PHE A 223 5.04 6.09 10.41
CA PHE A 223 5.11 5.22 11.57
C PHE A 223 6.56 4.79 11.84
N GLY A 224 7.07 5.15 13.01
CA GLY A 224 8.45 4.92 13.44
C GLY A 224 8.77 5.75 14.68
N ASN A 225 9.88 6.48 14.71
CA ASN A 225 10.22 7.36 15.82
C ASN A 225 9.20 8.51 16.01
N SER A 226 8.50 8.88 14.93
CA SER A 226 7.35 9.77 14.97
C SER A 226 6.18 9.07 14.33
N ILE A 227 4.98 9.37 14.80
CA ILE A 227 3.73 8.81 14.33
C ILE A 227 2.88 9.93 13.74
N ASN A 228 2.40 9.73 12.52
CA ASN A 228 1.40 10.57 11.89
C ASN A 228 0.46 9.70 11.06
N LYS A 229 -0.83 9.89 11.23
CA LYS A 229 -1.83 9.28 10.39
C LYS A 229 -1.96 10.07 9.10
N GLY A 230 -1.85 9.39 7.95
CA GLY A 230 -2.08 10.01 6.65
C GLY A 230 -3.50 10.57 6.53
N GLU A 231 -3.63 11.70 5.85
CA GLU A 231 -4.88 12.43 5.70
C GLU A 231 -5.40 12.36 4.28
N THR A 232 -6.73 12.29 4.13
CA THR A 232 -7.43 12.19 2.85
C THR A 232 -7.78 13.59 2.36
N ILE A 233 -7.49 13.87 1.08
CA ILE A 233 -7.82 15.14 0.40
C ILE A 233 -9.09 14.96 -0.43
N ILE A 234 -9.16 13.88 -1.19
CA ILE A 234 -10.29 13.55 -2.08
C ILE A 234 -11.09 12.43 -1.42
N PRO A 235 -12.38 12.60 -1.15
CA PRO A 235 -13.20 11.60 -0.44
C PRO A 235 -13.25 10.24 -1.12
N PHE A 236 -13.30 10.22 -2.48
CA PHE A 236 -13.39 9.00 -3.25
C PHE A 236 -12.88 9.20 -4.68
N ILE A 237 -12.09 8.25 -5.18
CA ILE A 237 -11.55 8.23 -6.55
C ILE A 237 -12.18 7.04 -7.27
N GLU A 238 -12.87 7.29 -8.37
CA GLU A 238 -13.72 6.30 -9.03
C GLU A 238 -12.96 5.37 -9.98
N ASN A 239 -11.84 5.82 -10.55
CA ASN A 239 -11.10 5.03 -11.53
C ASN A 239 -9.61 4.92 -11.20
N LYS A 240 -9.00 3.87 -11.76
CA LYS A 240 -7.60 3.52 -11.51
C LYS A 240 -6.62 4.47 -12.19
N GLU A 241 -6.96 4.97 -13.37
CA GLU A 241 -6.12 5.90 -14.12
C GLU A 241 -5.91 7.18 -13.32
N LYS A 242 -7.00 7.73 -12.78
CA LYS A 242 -6.94 8.91 -11.91
C LYS A 242 -6.18 8.63 -10.60
N LEU A 243 -6.32 7.43 -10.02
CA LEU A 243 -5.51 7.01 -8.88
C LEU A 243 -4.02 7.06 -9.22
N MET A 244 -3.61 6.54 -10.39
CA MET A 244 -2.20 6.53 -10.81
C MET A 244 -1.66 7.95 -11.01
N GLU A 245 -2.42 8.84 -11.65
CA GLU A 245 -2.05 10.25 -11.81
C GLU A 245 -1.84 10.95 -10.45
N ILE A 246 -2.70 10.68 -9.48
CA ILE A 246 -2.59 11.19 -8.12
C ILE A 246 -1.35 10.64 -7.41
N CYS A 247 -1.04 9.35 -7.58
CA CYS A 247 0.18 8.75 -7.04
C CYS A 247 1.43 9.37 -7.67
N ASP A 248 1.43 9.61 -8.98
CA ASP A 248 2.51 10.34 -9.68
C ASP A 248 2.68 11.75 -9.12
N ALA A 249 1.58 12.48 -8.96
CA ALA A 249 1.62 13.84 -8.43
C ALA A 249 2.22 13.90 -7.02
N ALA A 250 1.84 12.96 -6.14
CA ALA A 250 2.38 12.88 -4.78
C ALA A 250 3.87 12.54 -4.77
N LEU A 251 4.29 11.59 -5.62
CA LEU A 251 5.68 11.18 -5.73
C LEU A 251 6.56 12.30 -6.31
N ASN A 252 6.08 12.98 -7.36
CA ASN A 252 6.79 14.09 -8.00
C ASN A 252 6.88 15.29 -7.06
N PHE A 253 5.81 15.63 -6.33
CA PHE A 253 5.87 16.66 -5.30
C PHE A 253 6.97 16.38 -4.27
N PHE A 254 7.10 15.11 -3.83
CA PHE A 254 8.16 14.71 -2.92
C PHE A 254 9.54 14.81 -3.56
N ALA A 255 9.71 14.31 -4.79
CA ALA A 255 10.98 14.36 -5.51
C ALA A 255 11.49 15.80 -5.73
N GLU A 256 10.58 16.71 -6.07
CA GLU A 256 10.89 18.12 -6.37
C GLU A 256 11.20 18.94 -5.12
N ASN A 257 10.58 18.64 -3.99
CA ASN A 257 10.60 19.53 -2.83
C ASN A 257 11.35 18.99 -1.61
N ALA A 258 11.55 17.66 -1.49
CA ALA A 258 12.16 17.09 -0.29
C ALA A 258 13.66 17.39 -0.18
N LYS A 259 14.10 17.67 1.03
CA LYS A 259 15.52 17.73 1.36
C LYS A 259 16.10 16.30 1.54
N PRO A 260 17.42 16.10 1.38
CA PRO A 260 18.06 14.83 1.69
C PRO A 260 17.67 14.33 3.10
N SER A 261 17.27 13.06 3.20
CA SER A 261 16.82 12.41 4.44
C SER A 261 15.52 12.92 5.06
N GLU A 262 14.79 13.80 4.39
CA GLU A 262 13.47 14.30 4.83
C GLU A 262 12.36 13.31 4.46
N ARG A 263 11.42 13.05 5.38
CA ARG A 263 10.25 12.21 5.11
C ARG A 263 9.14 13.02 4.44
N PHE A 264 8.31 12.35 3.64
CA PHE A 264 7.23 12.97 2.88
C PHE A 264 6.31 13.86 3.74
N LYS A 265 5.89 13.39 4.92
CA LYS A 265 5.10 14.18 5.87
C LYS A 265 5.77 15.52 6.20
N PHE A 266 7.05 15.51 6.51
CA PHE A 266 7.80 16.73 6.86
C PHE A 266 8.03 17.64 5.65
N THR A 267 8.14 17.07 4.46
CA THR A 267 8.17 17.85 3.21
C THR A 267 6.85 18.60 3.01
N ILE A 268 5.70 17.93 3.18
CA ILE A 268 4.37 18.56 3.10
C ILE A 268 4.27 19.71 4.12
N ASP A 269 4.64 19.47 5.37
CA ASP A 269 4.55 20.47 6.43
C ASP A 269 5.43 21.71 6.14
N ARG A 270 6.66 21.49 5.67
CA ARG A 270 7.61 22.57 5.39
C ARG A 270 7.24 23.38 4.14
N VAL A 271 6.80 22.72 3.10
CA VAL A 271 6.44 23.39 1.82
C VAL A 271 5.09 24.10 1.93
N GLY A 272 4.20 23.56 2.75
CA GLY A 272 2.86 24.02 2.99
C GLY A 272 1.83 22.99 2.51
N ARG A 273 0.96 22.61 3.44
CA ARG A 273 -0.11 21.64 3.19
C ARG A 273 -1.02 22.08 2.04
N GLU A 274 -1.42 23.35 2.03
CA GLU A 274 -2.30 23.92 1.01
C GLU A 274 -1.73 23.76 -0.40
N LYS A 275 -0.42 23.94 -0.58
CA LYS A 275 0.26 23.74 -1.88
C LYS A 275 0.20 22.30 -2.34
N PHE A 276 0.36 21.37 -1.40
CA PHE A 276 0.25 19.94 -1.71
C PHE A 276 -1.19 19.56 -2.07
N GLU A 277 -2.17 20.01 -1.28
CA GLU A 277 -3.59 19.78 -1.54
C GLU A 277 -4.00 20.36 -2.90
N GLN A 278 -3.60 21.59 -3.21
CA GLN A 278 -3.84 22.21 -4.50
C GLN A 278 -3.27 21.37 -5.65
N ARG A 279 -2.02 20.89 -5.54
CA ARG A 279 -1.40 20.01 -6.56
C ARG A 279 -2.19 18.74 -6.80
N ILE A 280 -2.71 18.11 -5.73
CA ILE A 280 -3.52 16.89 -5.84
C ILE A 280 -4.90 17.19 -6.46
N LEU A 281 -5.55 18.30 -6.06
CA LEU A 281 -6.84 18.69 -6.59
C LEU A 281 -6.78 19.12 -8.06
N GLU A 282 -5.71 19.79 -8.50
CA GLU A 282 -5.48 20.12 -9.90
C GLU A 282 -5.43 18.86 -10.78
N VAL A 283 -4.71 17.83 -10.33
CA VAL A 283 -4.64 16.55 -11.04
C VAL A 283 -5.97 15.81 -11.01
N TYR A 284 -6.71 15.87 -9.90
CA TYR A 284 -8.00 15.21 -9.79
C TYR A 284 -9.06 15.81 -10.72
N ASN A 285 -9.09 17.14 -10.85
CA ASN A 285 -10.09 17.87 -11.61
C ASN A 285 -9.78 18.01 -13.12
N GLY A 286 -8.52 17.85 -13.51
CA GLY A 286 -8.06 17.84 -14.90
C GLY A 286 -8.19 16.47 -15.53
#